data_93b90a5ce4390afad5d4f36433a153a8
#
_entry.id   93b90a5ce4390afad5d4f36433a153a8
#
_cell.length_a   1.000
_cell.length_b   1.000
_cell.length_c   1.000
_cell.angle_alpha   90.00
_cell.angle_beta   90.00
_cell.angle_gamma   90.00
#
_symmetry.space_group_name_H-M   'P 1'
#
loop_
_entity.id
_entity.type
_entity.pdbx_description
1 polymer ?
#
loop_
_entity_poly.entity_id
_entity_poly.type
_entity_poly.pdbx_seq_one_letter_code
_entity_poly.pdbx_strand_id
1 'polypeptide(L)'
;KDPLQAERALAEGHCDLVGIVRGQIADADFAAKARAGATDETRLCLSCNQECVGRMGLNRWLGCIENPRTGREAEGVGAIRITPKPKSVMVVGAGPGGLQAAIASRRNGHAVTVFEKESQAGGQVRIAASVPNRAEFGDMVRNQLAECRRLGVKFEYDVGVWPGLVEECRPDHVIIATGAEPAQP
;
A
#
# COMPACT_ATOMS: atom_id res chain seq x y z
N LYS A 1 8.64 0.29 -15.51
CA LYS A 1 8.05 -0.20 -14.24
C LYS A 1 6.55 -0.49 -14.34
N ASP A 2 5.92 -0.10 -15.42
CA ASP A 2 4.50 -0.10 -15.70
C ASP A 2 4.22 -1.12 -16.81
N PRO A 3 3.21 -2.00 -16.68
CA PRO A 3 2.85 -2.96 -17.73
C PRO A 3 2.52 -2.27 -19.06
N LEU A 4 1.87 -1.11 -19.04
CA LEU A 4 1.52 -0.35 -20.24
C LEU A 4 2.74 0.21 -20.97
N GLN A 5 3.79 0.60 -20.24
CA GLN A 5 5.06 1.00 -20.85
C GLN A 5 5.76 -0.18 -21.53
N ALA A 6 5.70 -1.37 -20.89
CA ALA A 6 6.27 -2.57 -21.46
C ALA A 6 5.55 -2.96 -22.76
N GLU A 7 4.22 -2.95 -22.74
CA GLU A 7 3.39 -3.26 -23.92
C GLU A 7 3.65 -2.29 -25.07
N ARG A 8 3.76 -1.00 -24.77
CA ARG A 8 4.08 0.02 -25.79
C ARG A 8 5.44 -0.23 -26.43
N ALA A 9 6.47 -0.54 -25.64
CA ALA A 9 7.81 -0.80 -26.18
C ALA A 9 7.83 -2.01 -27.12
N LEU A 10 7.04 -3.06 -26.83
CA LEU A 10 6.88 -4.22 -27.72
C LEU A 10 6.09 -3.84 -28.98
N ALA A 11 4.98 -3.14 -28.85
CA ALA A 11 4.11 -2.77 -29.96
C ALA A 11 4.80 -1.79 -30.96
N GLU A 12 5.66 -0.90 -30.45
CA GLU A 12 6.45 0.02 -31.25
C GLU A 12 7.73 -0.62 -31.83
N GLY A 13 7.99 -1.90 -31.56
CA GLY A 13 9.14 -2.63 -32.07
C GLY A 13 10.49 -2.20 -31.48
N HIS A 14 10.49 -1.57 -30.31
CA HIS A 14 11.72 -1.15 -29.65
C HIS A 14 12.51 -2.31 -29.03
N CYS A 15 11.82 -3.43 -28.76
CA CYS A 15 12.41 -4.66 -28.22
C CYS A 15 11.49 -5.85 -28.45
N ASP A 16 12.03 -7.05 -28.35
CA ASP A 16 11.28 -8.32 -28.43
C ASP A 16 10.85 -8.82 -27.06
N LEU A 17 11.56 -8.41 -26.02
CA LEU A 17 11.32 -8.84 -24.63
C LEU A 17 11.56 -7.66 -23.67
N VAL A 18 10.79 -7.61 -22.58
CA VAL A 18 10.95 -6.62 -21.53
C VAL A 18 11.29 -7.27 -20.20
N GLY A 19 12.45 -6.94 -19.63
CA GLY A 19 12.87 -7.38 -18.30
C GLY A 19 12.34 -6.43 -17.22
N ILE A 20 11.56 -6.94 -16.28
CA ILE A 20 10.99 -6.17 -15.16
C ILE A 20 11.37 -6.83 -13.84
N VAL A 21 12.39 -6.33 -13.14
CA VAL A 21 12.84 -6.86 -11.86
C VAL A 21 12.11 -6.18 -10.68
N ARG A 22 12.33 -4.89 -10.51
CA ARG A 22 11.77 -4.16 -9.36
C ARG A 22 10.23 -4.06 -9.37
N GLY A 23 9.61 -4.11 -10.55
CA GLY A 23 8.16 -4.20 -10.67
C GLY A 23 7.62 -5.49 -10.05
N GLN A 24 8.28 -6.63 -10.30
CA GLN A 24 7.90 -7.92 -9.72
C GLN A 24 8.23 -8.02 -8.22
N ILE A 25 9.25 -7.31 -7.73
CA ILE A 25 9.51 -7.18 -6.30
C ILE A 25 8.37 -6.41 -5.61
N ALA A 26 7.89 -5.33 -6.24
CA ALA A 26 6.79 -4.54 -5.71
C ALA A 26 5.44 -5.27 -5.80
N ASP A 27 5.25 -6.06 -6.85
CA ASP A 27 4.04 -6.85 -7.08
C ASP A 27 4.39 -8.22 -7.65
N ALA A 28 4.33 -9.25 -6.82
CA ALA A 28 4.64 -10.63 -7.22
C ALA A 28 3.72 -11.15 -8.35
N ASP A 29 2.50 -10.61 -8.44
CA ASP A 29 1.50 -10.99 -9.44
C ASP A 29 1.56 -10.12 -10.70
N PHE A 30 2.59 -9.29 -10.86
CA PHE A 30 2.75 -8.33 -11.96
C PHE A 30 2.45 -8.93 -13.33
N ALA A 31 3.11 -10.05 -13.67
CA ALA A 31 2.94 -10.70 -14.96
C ALA A 31 1.55 -11.35 -15.12
N ALA A 32 1.01 -11.92 -14.05
CA ALA A 32 -0.33 -12.50 -14.06
C ALA A 32 -1.41 -11.43 -14.27
N LYS A 33 -1.30 -10.28 -13.60
CA LYS A 33 -2.18 -9.13 -13.76
C LYS A 33 -2.10 -8.54 -15.17
N ALA A 34 -0.88 -8.37 -15.71
CA ALA A 34 -0.68 -7.90 -17.08
C ALA A 34 -1.37 -8.84 -18.10
N ARG A 35 -1.20 -10.16 -17.95
CA ARG A 35 -1.85 -11.17 -18.80
C ARG A 35 -3.37 -11.14 -18.71
N ALA A 36 -3.92 -10.85 -17.53
CA ALA A 36 -5.36 -10.74 -17.30
C ALA A 36 -5.96 -9.39 -17.74
N GLY A 37 -5.15 -8.43 -18.20
CA GLY A 37 -5.59 -7.07 -18.51
C GLY A 37 -5.91 -6.21 -17.28
N ALA A 38 -5.57 -6.69 -16.07
CA ALA A 38 -5.80 -6.01 -14.79
C ALA A 38 -4.62 -5.11 -14.40
N THR A 39 -4.18 -4.26 -15.33
CA THR A 39 -2.99 -3.42 -15.16
C THR A 39 -3.15 -2.33 -14.09
N ASP A 40 -4.38 -1.88 -13.89
CA ASP A 40 -4.79 -0.92 -12.86
C ASP A 40 -4.71 -1.50 -11.43
N GLU A 41 -4.67 -2.83 -11.31
CA GLU A 41 -4.46 -3.53 -10.03
C GLU A 41 -2.99 -3.70 -9.66
N THR A 42 -2.08 -3.37 -10.58
CA THR A 42 -0.66 -3.55 -10.36
C THR A 42 -0.10 -2.50 -9.39
N ARG A 43 0.60 -2.97 -8.36
CA ARG A 43 1.39 -2.10 -7.48
C ARG A 43 2.66 -1.68 -8.19
N LEU A 44 2.73 -0.44 -8.61
CA LEU A 44 3.89 0.07 -9.33
C LEU A 44 5.08 0.32 -8.39
N CYS A 45 6.25 -0.07 -8.82
CA CYS A 45 7.49 0.23 -8.12
C CYS A 45 7.71 1.75 -8.00
N LEU A 46 8.02 2.25 -6.80
CA LEU A 46 8.24 3.67 -6.50
C LEU A 46 9.60 4.18 -6.95
N SER A 47 10.45 3.33 -7.53
CA SER A 47 11.83 3.66 -7.94
C SER A 47 12.72 4.19 -6.79
N CYS A 48 12.35 3.94 -5.54
CA CYS A 48 13.00 4.51 -4.36
C CYS A 48 14.36 3.87 -4.01
N ASN A 49 14.64 2.65 -4.46
CA ASN A 49 15.85 1.87 -4.20
C ASN A 49 16.18 1.59 -2.72
N GLN A 50 15.31 1.91 -1.76
CA GLN A 50 15.62 1.88 -0.33
C GLN A 50 15.80 0.45 0.20
N GLU A 51 14.76 -0.38 0.14
CA GLU A 51 14.75 -1.71 0.73
C GLU A 51 15.22 -2.82 -0.23
N CYS A 52 15.34 -2.53 -1.52
CA CYS A 52 15.90 -3.46 -2.50
C CYS A 52 17.40 -3.19 -2.70
N VAL A 53 17.78 -2.25 -3.56
CA VAL A 53 19.19 -1.96 -3.90
C VAL A 53 19.99 -1.52 -2.66
N GLY A 54 19.41 -0.68 -1.80
CA GLY A 54 20.08 -0.20 -0.59
C GLY A 54 20.42 -1.33 0.39
N ARG A 55 19.54 -2.30 0.57
CA ARG A 55 19.82 -3.46 1.43
C ARG A 55 20.86 -4.40 0.81
N MET A 56 20.79 -4.64 -0.50
CA MET A 56 21.77 -5.47 -1.20
C MET A 56 23.18 -4.86 -1.08
N GLY A 57 23.32 -3.54 -1.22
CA GLY A 57 24.58 -2.82 -1.03
C GLY A 57 25.16 -2.97 0.39
N LEU A 58 24.33 -3.30 1.37
CA LEU A 58 24.72 -3.56 2.76
C LEU A 58 24.82 -5.07 3.08
N ASN A 59 24.79 -5.93 2.07
CA ASN A 59 24.75 -7.39 2.22
C ASN A 59 23.62 -7.88 3.16
N ARG A 60 22.43 -7.27 3.03
CA ARG A 60 21.24 -7.62 3.78
C ARG A 60 20.21 -8.28 2.87
N TRP A 61 19.25 -9.01 3.46
CA TRP A 61 18.15 -9.60 2.72
C TRP A 61 17.31 -8.53 1.98
N LEU A 62 16.75 -8.90 0.85
CA LEU A 62 15.91 -8.07 0.01
C LEU A 62 14.60 -7.70 0.71
N GLY A 63 14.19 -6.45 0.58
CA GLY A 63 12.89 -5.94 1.02
C GLY A 63 12.29 -5.00 -0.01
N CYS A 64 11.08 -4.52 0.25
CA CYS A 64 10.42 -3.49 -0.54
C CYS A 64 9.49 -2.67 0.34
N ILE A 65 9.54 -1.33 0.22
CA ILE A 65 8.66 -0.45 0.99
C ILE A 65 7.20 -0.52 0.51
N GLU A 66 6.99 -0.90 -0.75
CA GLU A 66 5.66 -1.07 -1.35
C GLU A 66 5.06 -2.45 -1.04
N ASN A 67 5.91 -3.48 -0.97
CA ASN A 67 5.50 -4.85 -0.73
C ASN A 67 6.07 -5.38 0.57
N PRO A 68 5.30 -5.41 1.67
CA PRO A 68 5.79 -5.87 2.97
C PRO A 68 6.11 -7.36 3.03
N ARG A 69 5.73 -8.15 2.01
CA ARG A 69 5.99 -9.58 1.92
C ARG A 69 7.40 -9.89 1.41
N THR A 70 7.99 -8.97 0.63
CA THR A 70 9.27 -9.20 -0.05
C THR A 70 10.37 -9.60 0.93
N GLY A 71 10.98 -10.77 0.70
CA GLY A 71 12.04 -11.35 1.53
C GLY A 71 11.57 -11.91 2.86
N ARG A 72 10.24 -11.96 3.09
CA ARG A 72 9.63 -12.46 4.34
C ARG A 72 8.51 -13.47 4.07
N GLU A 73 8.52 -14.05 2.88
CA GLU A 73 7.49 -14.99 2.44
C GLU A 73 7.47 -16.25 3.33
N ALA A 74 8.64 -16.75 3.70
CA ALA A 74 8.78 -17.91 4.59
C ALA A 74 8.27 -17.65 6.02
N GLU A 75 8.26 -16.39 6.46
CA GLU A 75 7.70 -16.00 7.77
C GLU A 75 6.16 -15.91 7.75
N GLY A 76 5.54 -16.08 6.59
CA GLY A 76 4.09 -15.95 6.40
C GLY A 76 3.59 -14.51 6.49
N VAL A 77 4.47 -13.52 6.34
CA VAL A 77 4.06 -12.11 6.30
C VAL A 77 3.13 -11.87 5.12
N GLY A 78 1.97 -11.28 5.40
CA GLY A 78 0.92 -11.03 4.41
C GLY A 78 0.20 -12.29 3.93
N ALA A 79 0.36 -13.44 4.61
CA ALA A 79 -0.48 -14.61 4.38
C ALA A 79 -1.94 -14.27 4.70
N ILE A 80 -2.84 -14.59 3.80
CA ILE A 80 -4.28 -14.38 4.00
C ILE A 80 -4.80 -15.55 4.83
N ARG A 81 -5.37 -15.22 5.99
CA ARG A 81 -6.02 -16.18 6.88
C ARG A 81 -7.44 -15.71 7.16
N ILE A 82 -8.35 -16.07 6.28
CA ILE A 82 -9.75 -15.66 6.41
C ILE A 82 -10.31 -16.18 7.73
N THR A 83 -10.73 -15.26 8.59
CA THR A 83 -11.30 -15.60 9.90
C THR A 83 -12.73 -16.12 9.76
N PRO A 84 -13.10 -17.18 10.51
CA PRO A 84 -14.49 -17.62 10.59
C PRO A 84 -15.37 -16.68 11.44
N LYS A 85 -14.74 -15.74 12.16
CA LYS A 85 -15.44 -14.76 13.01
C LYS A 85 -15.04 -13.34 12.60
N PRO A 86 -15.66 -12.77 11.53
CA PRO A 86 -15.44 -11.41 11.13
C PRO A 86 -15.68 -10.43 12.28
N LYS A 87 -14.83 -9.39 12.34
CA LYS A 87 -14.93 -8.34 13.35
C LYS A 87 -14.99 -6.98 12.67
N SER A 88 -15.51 -5.99 13.39
CA SER A 88 -15.44 -4.59 13.01
C SER A 88 -14.09 -3.98 13.43
N VAL A 89 -13.37 -3.40 12.49
CA VAL A 89 -12.06 -2.78 12.75
C VAL A 89 -12.13 -1.30 12.36
N MET A 90 -11.86 -0.45 13.33
CA MET A 90 -11.65 0.98 13.13
C MET A 90 -10.16 1.23 12.92
N VAL A 91 -9.79 1.88 11.82
CA VAL A 91 -8.41 2.34 11.59
C VAL A 91 -8.39 3.86 11.67
N VAL A 92 -7.55 4.40 12.54
CA VAL A 92 -7.43 5.85 12.76
C VAL A 92 -6.19 6.37 12.04
N GLY A 93 -6.42 7.11 10.96
CA GLY A 93 -5.41 7.65 10.06
C GLY A 93 -5.27 6.87 8.76
N ALA A 94 -5.35 7.58 7.63
CA ALA A 94 -5.22 7.04 6.28
C ALA A 94 -3.82 7.30 5.67
N GLY A 95 -2.78 7.35 6.49
CA GLY A 95 -1.39 7.27 6.04
C GLY A 95 -1.04 5.86 5.54
N PRO A 96 0.18 5.62 4.99
CA PRO A 96 0.57 4.31 4.44
C PRO A 96 0.41 3.16 5.42
N GLY A 97 0.71 3.40 6.71
CA GLY A 97 0.55 2.39 7.77
C GLY A 97 -0.92 2.00 7.97
N GLY A 98 -1.81 2.99 8.07
CA GLY A 98 -3.26 2.76 8.23
C GLY A 98 -3.88 2.10 7.02
N LEU A 99 -3.53 2.53 5.81
CA LEU A 99 -3.99 1.91 4.57
C LEU A 99 -3.54 0.45 4.46
N GLN A 100 -2.28 0.15 4.81
CA GLN A 100 -1.79 -1.22 4.80
C GLN A 100 -2.46 -2.09 5.88
N ALA A 101 -2.73 -1.53 7.06
CA ALA A 101 -3.48 -2.21 8.12
C ALA A 101 -4.92 -2.51 7.69
N ALA A 102 -5.57 -1.56 7.01
CA ALA A 102 -6.91 -1.74 6.46
C ALA A 102 -6.96 -2.86 5.41
N ILE A 103 -5.99 -2.87 4.47
CA ILE A 103 -5.84 -3.93 3.46
C ILE A 103 -5.67 -5.29 4.13
N ALA A 104 -4.74 -5.41 5.09
CA ALA A 104 -4.46 -6.66 5.78
C ALA A 104 -5.70 -7.17 6.54
N SER A 105 -6.36 -6.29 7.29
CA SER A 105 -7.57 -6.63 8.03
C SER A 105 -8.70 -7.08 7.10
N ARG A 106 -8.89 -6.37 6.00
CA ARG A 106 -9.95 -6.69 5.04
C ARG A 106 -9.70 -8.00 4.28
N ARG A 107 -8.45 -8.26 3.89
CA ARG A 107 -8.04 -9.53 3.28
C ARG A 107 -8.25 -10.72 4.21
N ASN A 108 -8.17 -10.52 5.52
CA ASN A 108 -8.45 -11.55 6.53
C ASN A 108 -9.94 -11.68 6.87
N GLY A 109 -10.84 -10.94 6.19
CA GLY A 109 -12.29 -11.10 6.30
C GLY A 109 -12.97 -10.17 7.29
N HIS A 110 -12.26 -9.20 7.88
CA HIS A 110 -12.85 -8.23 8.81
C HIS A 110 -13.61 -7.11 8.07
N ALA A 111 -14.60 -6.50 8.72
CA ALA A 111 -15.22 -5.26 8.28
C ALA A 111 -14.34 -4.08 8.71
N VAL A 112 -13.93 -3.21 7.76
CA VAL A 112 -12.97 -2.15 8.06
C VAL A 112 -13.51 -0.79 7.66
N THR A 113 -13.40 0.17 8.59
CA THR A 113 -13.63 1.59 8.34
C THR A 113 -12.37 2.37 8.73
N VAL A 114 -11.88 3.19 7.82
CA VAL A 114 -10.74 4.09 8.02
C VAL A 114 -11.26 5.50 8.26
N PHE A 115 -10.84 6.12 9.35
CA PHE A 115 -11.13 7.51 9.68
C PHE A 115 -9.88 8.35 9.44
N GLU A 116 -10.03 9.44 8.72
CA GLU A 116 -8.95 10.38 8.41
C GLU A 116 -9.40 11.81 8.72
N LYS A 117 -8.57 12.55 9.47
CA LYS A 117 -8.86 13.93 9.84
C LYS A 117 -8.77 14.92 8.67
N GLU A 118 -8.00 14.58 7.66
CA GLU A 118 -7.86 15.37 6.44
C GLU A 118 -8.90 14.96 5.40
N SER A 119 -9.11 15.81 4.41
CA SER A 119 -10.03 15.55 3.29
C SER A 119 -9.53 14.47 2.31
N GLN A 120 -8.32 13.96 2.51
CA GLN A 120 -7.71 12.96 1.63
C GLN A 120 -6.66 12.11 2.35
N ALA A 121 -6.53 10.86 1.91
CA ALA A 121 -5.54 9.93 2.42
C ALA A 121 -4.11 10.26 1.99
N GLY A 122 -3.13 9.67 2.69
CA GLY A 122 -1.72 9.68 2.32
C GLY A 122 -0.78 10.22 3.38
N GLY A 123 -1.27 11.00 4.34
CA GLY A 123 -0.47 11.53 5.44
C GLY A 123 0.82 12.20 4.95
N GLN A 124 1.93 11.95 5.63
CA GLN A 124 3.23 12.57 5.31
C GLN A 124 3.81 12.18 3.93
N VAL A 125 3.37 11.07 3.33
CA VAL A 125 3.83 10.69 1.98
C VAL A 125 3.42 11.72 0.93
N ARG A 126 2.30 12.41 1.12
CA ARG A 126 1.89 13.52 0.25
C ARG A 126 2.91 14.66 0.24
N ILE A 127 3.45 14.98 1.43
CA ILE A 127 4.50 16.01 1.58
C ILE A 127 5.79 15.52 0.89
N ALA A 128 6.17 14.25 1.11
CA ALA A 128 7.34 13.68 0.45
C ALA A 128 7.21 13.66 -1.07
N ALA A 129 6.01 13.40 -1.60
CA ALA A 129 5.73 13.38 -3.04
C ALA A 129 5.68 14.78 -3.67
N SER A 130 5.47 15.85 -2.89
CA SER A 130 5.46 17.24 -3.39
C SER A 130 6.86 17.79 -3.66
N VAL A 131 7.91 17.12 -3.19
CA VAL A 131 9.29 17.52 -3.44
C VAL A 131 9.64 17.27 -4.93
N PRO A 132 10.36 18.18 -5.62
CA PRO A 132 10.75 17.98 -6.99
C PRO A 132 11.43 16.62 -7.24
N ASN A 133 11.07 15.96 -8.33
CA ASN A 133 11.54 14.62 -8.72
C ASN A 133 11.22 13.49 -7.75
N ARG A 134 10.20 13.67 -6.89
CA ARG A 134 9.75 12.64 -5.94
C ARG A 134 8.26 12.30 -6.03
N ALA A 135 7.58 12.74 -7.07
CA ALA A 135 6.14 12.50 -7.27
C ALA A 135 5.77 11.01 -7.22
N GLU A 136 6.69 10.11 -7.59
CA GLU A 136 6.48 8.66 -7.56
C GLU A 136 6.22 8.09 -6.16
N PHE A 137 6.58 8.79 -5.08
CA PHE A 137 6.19 8.38 -3.72
C PHE A 137 4.67 8.39 -3.53
N GLY A 138 3.97 9.27 -4.25
CA GLY A 138 2.50 9.30 -4.26
C GLY A 138 1.86 8.03 -4.80
N ASP A 139 2.58 7.27 -5.62
CA ASP A 139 2.10 6.00 -6.15
C ASP A 139 1.82 4.97 -5.04
N MET A 140 2.53 5.03 -3.91
CA MET A 140 2.23 4.19 -2.75
C MET A 140 0.79 4.38 -2.27
N VAL A 141 0.41 5.63 -2.07
CA VAL A 141 -0.95 5.98 -1.61
C VAL A 141 -1.98 5.59 -2.66
N ARG A 142 -1.70 5.88 -3.93
CA ARG A 142 -2.58 5.47 -5.05
C ARG A 142 -2.77 3.96 -5.08
N ASN A 143 -1.70 3.17 -5.01
CA ASN A 143 -1.74 1.71 -5.04
C ASN A 143 -2.56 1.16 -3.86
N GLN A 144 -2.31 1.67 -2.64
CA GLN A 144 -3.03 1.23 -1.45
C GLN A 144 -4.51 1.64 -1.48
N LEU A 145 -4.84 2.85 -1.91
CA LEU A 145 -6.24 3.30 -2.06
C LEU A 145 -7.00 2.48 -3.09
N ALA A 146 -6.38 2.20 -4.25
CA ALA A 146 -6.99 1.36 -5.28
C ALA A 146 -7.32 -0.03 -4.71
N GLU A 147 -6.39 -0.62 -3.95
CA GLU A 147 -6.61 -1.90 -3.30
C GLU A 147 -7.68 -1.84 -2.20
N CYS A 148 -7.67 -0.82 -1.35
CA CYS A 148 -8.71 -0.60 -0.34
C CYS A 148 -10.10 -0.53 -0.97
N ARG A 149 -10.25 0.18 -2.10
CA ARG A 149 -11.51 0.29 -2.82
C ARG A 149 -11.98 -1.06 -3.36
N ARG A 150 -11.10 -1.83 -3.99
CA ARG A 150 -11.43 -3.19 -4.48
C ARG A 150 -11.85 -4.13 -3.35
N LEU A 151 -11.25 -3.99 -2.19
CA LEU A 151 -11.59 -4.79 -1.00
C LEU A 151 -12.84 -4.29 -0.27
N GLY A 152 -13.42 -3.16 -0.67
CA GLY A 152 -14.61 -2.59 -0.02
C GLY A 152 -14.32 -2.02 1.38
N VAL A 153 -13.15 -1.43 1.57
CA VAL A 153 -12.83 -0.64 2.78
C VAL A 153 -13.66 0.65 2.76
N LYS A 154 -14.30 0.98 3.88
CA LYS A 154 -15.02 2.24 4.05
C LYS A 154 -14.07 3.33 4.51
N PHE A 155 -14.32 4.57 4.07
CA PHE A 155 -13.55 5.75 4.46
C PHE A 155 -14.47 6.85 4.95
N GLU A 156 -14.08 7.45 6.07
CA GLU A 156 -14.68 8.65 6.66
C GLU A 156 -13.58 9.72 6.71
N TYR A 157 -13.66 10.69 5.79
CA TYR A 157 -12.73 11.81 5.69
C TYR A 157 -13.24 13.01 6.46
N ASP A 158 -12.35 13.97 6.76
CA ASP A 158 -12.64 15.15 7.55
C ASP A 158 -13.14 14.82 8.98
N VAL A 159 -12.75 13.64 9.50
CA VAL A 159 -13.18 13.14 10.80
C VAL A 159 -11.97 12.85 11.69
N GLY A 160 -11.77 13.72 12.70
CA GLY A 160 -10.85 13.43 13.81
C GLY A 160 -11.49 12.42 14.77
N VAL A 161 -10.77 11.36 15.13
CA VAL A 161 -11.27 10.35 16.08
C VAL A 161 -10.93 10.78 17.51
N TRP A 162 -11.93 10.75 18.39
CA TRP A 162 -11.82 10.97 19.83
C TRP A 162 -12.49 9.81 20.60
N PRO A 163 -12.25 9.66 21.92
CA PRO A 163 -12.77 8.51 22.69
C PRO A 163 -14.28 8.31 22.55
N GLY A 164 -15.07 9.37 22.59
CA GLY A 164 -16.53 9.28 22.46
C GLY A 164 -16.99 8.73 21.11
N LEU A 165 -16.28 9.03 20.00
CA LEU A 165 -16.59 8.44 18.69
C LEU A 165 -16.31 6.93 18.68
N VAL A 166 -15.25 6.49 19.37
CA VAL A 166 -14.96 5.05 19.50
C VAL A 166 -16.07 4.35 20.30
N GLU A 167 -16.56 4.99 21.38
CA GLU A 167 -17.67 4.48 22.19
C GLU A 167 -18.99 4.44 21.39
N GLU A 168 -19.22 5.41 20.52
CA GLU A 168 -20.38 5.45 19.63
C GLU A 168 -20.33 4.37 18.55
N CYS A 169 -19.22 4.26 17.85
CA CYS A 169 -19.02 3.29 16.76
C CYS A 169 -18.90 1.84 17.25
N ARG A 170 -18.47 1.62 18.49
CA ARG A 170 -18.28 0.30 19.13
C ARG A 170 -17.54 -0.70 18.25
N PRO A 171 -16.36 -0.37 17.70
CA PRO A 171 -15.60 -1.35 16.95
C PRO A 171 -15.07 -2.46 17.86
N ASP A 172 -14.94 -3.69 17.32
CA ASP A 172 -14.28 -4.78 18.06
C ASP A 172 -12.78 -4.50 18.28
N HIS A 173 -12.14 -3.78 17.34
CA HIS A 173 -10.74 -3.39 17.42
C HIS A 173 -10.51 -2.00 16.86
N VAL A 174 -9.56 -1.29 17.46
CA VAL A 174 -9.05 0.01 16.98
C VAL A 174 -7.57 -0.13 16.64
N ILE A 175 -7.20 0.29 15.43
CA ILE A 175 -5.79 0.38 15.00
C ILE A 175 -5.44 1.86 14.91
N ILE A 176 -4.52 2.30 15.76
CA ILE A 176 -4.03 3.69 15.77
C ILE A 176 -2.87 3.81 14.79
N ALA A 177 -3.06 4.60 13.73
CA ALA A 177 -2.10 4.84 12.66
C ALA A 177 -1.97 6.35 12.35
N THR A 178 -2.03 7.19 13.38
CA THR A 178 -2.07 8.66 13.29
C THR A 178 -0.74 9.29 12.82
N GLY A 179 0.32 8.48 12.70
CA GLY A 179 1.64 8.95 12.28
C GLY A 179 2.41 9.64 13.41
N ALA A 180 3.32 10.52 13.03
CA ALA A 180 4.16 11.28 13.94
C ALA A 180 4.17 12.76 13.54
N GLU A 181 4.36 13.63 14.50
CA GLU A 181 4.60 15.06 14.28
C GLU A 181 6.08 15.36 14.59
N PRO A 182 6.73 16.28 13.85
CA PRO A 182 8.08 16.70 14.17
C PRO A 182 8.12 17.26 15.60
N ALA A 183 9.11 16.85 16.39
CA ALA A 183 9.38 17.48 17.66
C ALA A 183 9.76 18.96 17.40
N GLN A 184 9.07 19.89 18.04
CA GLN A 184 9.51 21.27 18.04
C GLN A 184 10.65 21.39 19.06
N PRO A 185 11.78 22.05 18.69
CA PRO A 185 12.89 22.25 19.60
C PRO A 185 12.55 23.18 20.77
#